data_e7e7b3f9e3fdb33bf1ce1321ce3398f3
#
_entry.id   e7e7b3f9e3fdb33bf1ce1321ce3398f3
#
_cell.length_a   1.000
_cell.length_b   1.000
_cell.length_c   1.000
_cell.angle_alpha   90.00
_cell.angle_beta   90.00
_cell.angle_gamma   90.00
#
_symmetry.space_group_name_H-M   'P 1'
#
loop_
_entity.id
_entity.type
_entity.pdbx_description
1 polymer ?
#
loop_
_entity_poly.entity_id
_entity_poly.type
_entity_poly.pdbx_seq_one_letter_code
_entity_poly.pdbx_strand_id
1 'polypeptide(L)'
;LLREWTRMTSRRLYFGTCIVLPLFTLFFMATIFGNGQMENIPIGIVDQDNTATSRTIVRNLSAVPTFKVTRHFVNEAAAREAVQRKEIYGYLSIPPRFEQDAITGKDATLSYYYHYALLSVGGELMAAFETSLAPVALSPIAMQAVALGVSEQQIETFLLPVQASDHPIYNPSLDYSVYLSQPFFFVLFQVLILLVTVYSVGSEIKFRTGDNWLETAGGNMVTAIAGK
;
A
#
# COMPACT_ATOMS: atom_id res chain seq x y z
N LEU A 1 35.70 -21.65 12.70
CA LEU A 1 34.34 -21.58 13.19
C LEU A 1 34.25 -21.34 14.72
N LEU A 2 34.88 -22.19 15.57
CA LEU A 2 34.83 -22.02 17.03
C LEU A 2 35.41 -20.68 17.50
N ARG A 3 36.53 -20.24 16.92
CA ARG A 3 37.14 -18.93 17.21
C ARG A 3 36.16 -17.76 16.89
N GLU A 4 35.46 -17.83 15.77
CA GLU A 4 34.53 -16.79 15.36
C GLU A 4 33.28 -16.80 16.26
N TRP A 5 32.78 -17.98 16.63
CA TRP A 5 31.67 -18.10 17.58
C TRP A 5 32.00 -17.44 18.93
N THR A 6 33.20 -17.71 19.46
CA THR A 6 33.67 -17.09 20.70
C THR A 6 33.83 -15.57 20.57
N ARG A 7 34.28 -15.08 19.41
CA ARG A 7 34.38 -13.63 19.14
C ARG A 7 33.01 -12.96 19.00
N MET A 8 32.05 -13.63 18.37
CA MET A 8 30.68 -13.12 18.25
C MET A 8 30.03 -12.93 19.62
N THR A 9 30.22 -13.89 20.52
CA THR A 9 29.60 -13.84 21.86
C THR A 9 30.34 -12.93 22.83
N SER A 10 31.67 -12.79 22.70
CA SER A 10 32.48 -11.98 23.62
C SER A 10 32.51 -10.50 23.31
N ARG A 11 32.28 -10.10 22.07
CA ARG A 11 32.33 -8.69 21.66
C ARG A 11 30.92 -8.12 21.48
N ARG A 12 30.54 -7.15 22.32
CA ARG A 12 29.23 -6.52 22.31
C ARG A 12 28.80 -6.01 20.93
N LEU A 13 29.75 -5.50 20.14
CA LEU A 13 29.46 -4.97 18.81
C LEU A 13 29.13 -6.09 17.80
N TYR A 14 29.85 -7.22 17.86
CA TYR A 14 29.53 -8.39 17.04
C TYR A 14 28.19 -9.00 17.40
N PHE A 15 27.94 -9.19 18.69
CA PHE A 15 26.66 -9.71 19.17
C PHE A 15 25.50 -8.80 18.70
N GLY A 16 25.67 -7.48 18.86
CA GLY A 16 24.70 -6.49 18.41
C GLY A 16 24.41 -6.56 16.91
N THR A 17 25.45 -6.63 16.08
CA THR A 17 25.27 -6.60 14.60
C THR A 17 24.85 -7.95 14.04
N CYS A 18 25.27 -9.07 14.63
CA CYS A 18 24.97 -10.40 14.09
C CYS A 18 23.64 -10.98 14.61
N ILE A 19 23.18 -10.58 15.80
CA ILE A 19 22.02 -11.17 16.44
C ILE A 19 20.93 -10.10 16.69
N VAL A 20 21.29 -9.03 17.42
CA VAL A 20 20.28 -8.05 17.85
C VAL A 20 19.71 -7.28 16.64
N LEU A 21 20.57 -6.82 15.74
CA LEU A 21 20.14 -6.00 14.61
C LEU A 21 19.30 -6.79 13.58
N PRO A 22 19.61 -8.03 13.17
CA PRO A 22 18.72 -8.85 12.35
C PRO A 22 17.37 -9.13 12.99
N LEU A 23 17.34 -9.48 14.26
CA LEU A 23 16.09 -9.71 15.00
C LEU A 23 15.26 -8.43 15.11
N PHE A 24 15.91 -7.30 15.40
CA PHE A 24 15.26 -5.99 15.43
C PHE A 24 14.68 -5.64 14.04
N THR A 25 15.45 -5.86 12.97
CA THR A 25 15.00 -5.61 11.59
C THR A 25 13.79 -6.45 11.25
N LEU A 26 13.78 -7.73 11.62
CA LEU A 26 12.65 -8.64 11.40
C LEU A 26 11.40 -8.16 12.16
N PHE A 27 11.54 -7.84 13.43
CA PHE A 27 10.44 -7.33 14.25
C PHE A 27 9.93 -5.97 13.74
N PHE A 28 10.83 -5.08 13.40
CA PHE A 28 10.53 -3.75 12.86
C PHE A 28 9.76 -3.85 11.53
N MET A 29 10.20 -4.72 10.61
CA MET A 29 9.50 -4.97 9.36
C MET A 29 8.12 -5.58 9.59
N ALA A 30 8.00 -6.57 10.48
CA ALA A 30 6.70 -7.15 10.82
C ALA A 30 5.73 -6.11 11.41
N THR A 31 6.25 -5.13 12.16
CA THR A 31 5.43 -4.08 12.77
C THR A 31 5.00 -3.01 11.75
N ILE A 32 5.92 -2.57 10.88
CA ILE A 32 5.62 -1.54 9.87
C ILE A 32 4.63 -2.06 8.83
N PHE A 33 4.81 -3.30 8.39
CA PHE A 33 3.97 -3.91 7.37
C PHE A 33 2.79 -4.71 7.93
N GLY A 34 2.57 -4.67 9.24
CA GLY A 34 1.47 -5.40 9.91
C GLY A 34 0.07 -4.98 9.46
N ASN A 35 -0.10 -3.70 9.09
CA ASN A 35 -1.31 -3.15 8.51
C ASN A 35 -1.05 -2.84 7.03
N GLY A 36 -1.04 -3.85 6.19
CA GLY A 36 -0.57 -3.76 4.81
C GLY A 36 -1.44 -2.94 3.85
N GLN A 37 -2.61 -2.50 4.26
CA GLN A 37 -3.49 -1.60 3.50
C GLN A 37 -3.51 -0.23 4.15
N MET A 38 -3.49 0.81 3.33
CA MET A 38 -3.66 2.17 3.81
C MET A 38 -5.13 2.40 4.14
N GLU A 39 -5.41 2.72 5.39
CA GLU A 39 -6.74 3.03 5.88
C GLU A 39 -6.85 4.50 6.24
N ASN A 40 -8.10 5.00 6.25
CA ASN A 40 -8.40 6.35 6.71
C ASN A 40 -7.69 7.48 5.96
N ILE A 41 -7.49 7.32 4.64
CA ILE A 41 -6.94 8.39 3.81
C ILE A 41 -7.95 9.55 3.75
N PRO A 42 -7.57 10.78 4.15
CA PRO A 42 -8.49 11.90 4.17
C PRO A 42 -8.87 12.32 2.75
N ILE A 43 -10.17 12.29 2.47
CA ILE A 43 -10.78 12.73 1.22
C ILE A 43 -11.85 13.77 1.45
N GLY A 44 -12.18 14.53 0.39
CA GLY A 44 -13.25 15.51 0.35
C GLY A 44 -14.42 15.07 -0.52
N ILE A 45 -15.58 15.67 -0.30
CA ILE A 45 -16.76 15.51 -1.14
C ILE A 45 -17.21 16.88 -1.64
N VAL A 46 -17.49 16.98 -2.93
CA VAL A 46 -18.16 18.10 -3.57
C VAL A 46 -19.48 17.58 -4.09
N ASP A 47 -20.55 17.73 -3.30
CA ASP A 47 -21.90 17.31 -3.67
C ASP A 47 -22.72 18.54 -4.08
N GLN A 48 -22.93 18.70 -5.40
CA GLN A 48 -23.75 19.77 -5.97
C GLN A 48 -25.17 19.30 -6.32
N ASP A 49 -25.44 18.00 -6.21
CA ASP A 49 -26.75 17.43 -6.49
C ASP A 49 -27.69 17.46 -5.27
N ASN A 50 -27.15 17.19 -4.08
CA ASN A 50 -27.86 17.20 -2.80
C ASN A 50 -29.12 16.32 -2.75
N THR A 51 -29.16 15.24 -3.53
CA THR A 51 -30.31 14.31 -3.64
C THR A 51 -30.18 13.13 -2.65
N ALA A 52 -31.17 12.23 -2.68
CA ALA A 52 -31.12 10.98 -1.93
C ALA A 52 -30.02 10.06 -2.47
N THR A 53 -29.86 10.05 -3.79
CA THR A 53 -28.85 9.26 -4.50
C THR A 53 -27.45 9.74 -4.16
N SER A 54 -27.16 11.04 -4.22
CA SER A 54 -25.84 11.58 -3.87
C SER A 54 -25.45 11.26 -2.43
N ARG A 55 -26.41 11.39 -1.47
CA ARG A 55 -26.18 11.02 -0.07
C ARG A 55 -25.89 9.53 0.12
N THR A 56 -26.50 8.67 -0.71
CA THR A 56 -26.24 7.22 -0.66
C THR A 56 -24.84 6.90 -1.18
N ILE A 57 -24.41 7.56 -2.26
CA ILE A 57 -23.04 7.43 -2.81
C ILE A 57 -22.02 7.84 -1.75
N VAL A 58 -22.20 9.00 -1.13
CA VAL A 58 -21.29 9.48 -0.07
C VAL A 58 -21.23 8.53 1.12
N ARG A 59 -22.38 7.96 1.52
CA ARG A 59 -22.45 7.00 2.62
C ARG A 59 -21.71 5.70 2.29
N ASN A 60 -21.92 5.17 1.07
CA ASN A 60 -21.22 3.97 0.61
C ASN A 60 -19.71 4.20 0.54
N LEU A 61 -19.27 5.35 0.00
CA LEU A 61 -17.88 5.74 -0.01
C LEU A 61 -17.28 5.84 1.40
N SER A 62 -18.03 6.41 2.35
CA SER A 62 -17.60 6.53 3.75
C SER A 62 -17.52 5.19 4.48
N ALA A 63 -18.16 4.14 3.97
CA ALA A 63 -18.10 2.79 4.52
C ALA A 63 -16.84 2.02 4.09
N VAL A 64 -16.09 2.50 3.10
CA VAL A 64 -14.86 1.88 2.62
C VAL A 64 -13.71 2.24 3.57
N PRO A 65 -13.00 1.26 4.16
CA PRO A 65 -11.95 1.51 5.16
C PRO A 65 -10.81 2.41 4.67
N THR A 66 -10.52 2.38 3.37
CA THR A 66 -9.49 3.20 2.74
C THR A 66 -9.79 4.70 2.87
N PHE A 67 -11.07 5.09 2.88
CA PHE A 67 -11.48 6.48 2.88
C PHE A 67 -11.84 7.00 4.26
N LYS A 68 -11.42 8.24 4.52
CA LYS A 68 -11.95 9.05 5.61
C LYS A 68 -12.50 10.36 5.02
N VAL A 69 -13.82 10.44 4.87
CA VAL A 69 -14.46 11.69 4.46
C VAL A 69 -14.28 12.72 5.57
N THR A 70 -13.42 13.70 5.34
CA THR A 70 -13.07 14.72 6.36
C THR A 70 -13.81 16.03 6.17
N ARG A 71 -14.13 16.38 4.92
CA ARG A 71 -14.79 17.67 4.59
C ARG A 71 -15.73 17.55 3.40
N HIS A 72 -16.80 18.36 3.47
CA HIS A 72 -17.65 18.67 2.35
C HIS A 72 -17.30 20.06 1.83
N PHE A 73 -17.12 20.18 0.52
CA PHE A 73 -16.77 21.43 -0.13
C PHE A 73 -17.93 21.92 -1.00
N VAL A 74 -18.10 23.24 -1.08
CA VAL A 74 -19.16 23.87 -1.87
C VAL A 74 -18.87 23.77 -3.37
N ASN A 75 -17.60 23.78 -3.74
CA ASN A 75 -17.17 23.72 -5.15
C ASN A 75 -15.82 23.00 -5.30
N GLU A 76 -15.51 22.62 -6.54
CA GLU A 76 -14.26 21.92 -6.85
C GLU A 76 -13.00 22.77 -6.63
N ALA A 77 -13.09 24.12 -6.79
CA ALA A 77 -11.95 24.98 -6.58
C ALA A 77 -11.43 24.91 -5.15
N ALA A 78 -12.35 24.95 -4.17
CA ALA A 78 -12.02 24.81 -2.75
C ALA A 78 -11.46 23.41 -2.42
N ALA A 79 -12.02 22.35 -3.02
CA ALA A 79 -11.52 20.99 -2.85
C ALA A 79 -10.11 20.82 -3.43
N ARG A 80 -9.87 21.36 -4.63
CA ARG A 80 -8.55 21.36 -5.28
C ARG A 80 -7.50 22.10 -4.46
N GLU A 81 -7.86 23.25 -3.89
CA GLU A 81 -6.98 23.99 -2.98
C GLU A 81 -6.62 23.18 -1.74
N ALA A 82 -7.58 22.46 -1.15
CA ALA A 82 -7.33 21.57 -0.02
C ALA A 82 -6.40 20.40 -0.39
N VAL A 83 -6.48 19.86 -1.61
CA VAL A 83 -5.52 18.86 -2.12
C VAL A 83 -4.12 19.47 -2.26
N GLN A 84 -4.01 20.69 -2.79
CA GLN A 84 -2.71 21.38 -2.91
C GLN A 84 -2.07 21.66 -1.56
N ARG A 85 -2.88 21.97 -0.54
CA ARG A 85 -2.42 22.17 0.85
C ARG A 85 -2.15 20.84 1.58
N LYS A 86 -2.41 19.68 0.95
CA LYS A 86 -2.30 18.35 1.56
C LYS A 86 -3.21 18.14 2.78
N GLU A 87 -4.31 18.88 2.85
CA GLU A 87 -5.34 18.67 3.87
C GLU A 87 -6.19 17.43 3.56
N ILE A 88 -6.36 17.14 2.27
CA ILE A 88 -6.97 15.93 1.73
C ILE A 88 -6.09 15.40 0.58
N TYR A 89 -6.21 14.11 0.29
CA TYR A 89 -5.45 13.48 -0.81
C TYR A 89 -6.29 13.21 -2.06
N GLY A 90 -7.59 13.41 -1.99
CA GLY A 90 -8.49 13.31 -3.12
C GLY A 90 -9.87 13.83 -2.78
N TYR A 91 -10.73 13.95 -3.79
CA TYR A 91 -12.14 14.30 -3.60
C TYR A 91 -13.01 13.69 -4.69
N LEU A 92 -14.25 13.37 -4.33
CA LEU A 92 -15.31 12.99 -5.24
C LEU A 92 -16.14 14.24 -5.58
N SER A 93 -16.43 14.46 -6.87
CA SER A 93 -17.31 15.51 -7.37
C SER A 93 -18.58 14.89 -7.95
N ILE A 94 -19.71 15.24 -7.38
CA ILE A 94 -21.05 14.88 -7.86
C ILE A 94 -21.65 16.11 -8.51
N PRO A 95 -21.88 16.13 -9.83
CA PRO A 95 -22.38 17.30 -10.54
C PRO A 95 -23.84 17.60 -10.19
N PRO A 96 -24.30 18.84 -10.43
CA PRO A 96 -25.70 19.19 -10.23
C PRO A 96 -26.62 18.38 -11.17
N ARG A 97 -27.78 17.99 -10.69
CA ARG A 97 -28.79 17.16 -11.39
C ARG A 97 -28.31 15.75 -11.75
N PHE A 98 -27.31 15.23 -11.04
CA PHE A 98 -26.78 13.88 -11.25
C PHE A 98 -27.90 12.83 -11.22
N GLU A 99 -28.77 12.84 -10.19
CA GLU A 99 -29.88 11.89 -10.07
C GLU A 99 -30.87 12.00 -11.22
N GLN A 100 -31.22 13.24 -11.63
CA GLN A 100 -32.15 13.47 -12.70
C GLN A 100 -31.60 13.01 -14.06
N ASP A 101 -30.34 13.31 -14.34
CA ASP A 101 -29.67 12.91 -15.58
C ASP A 101 -29.48 11.38 -15.62
N ALA A 102 -29.17 10.75 -14.50
CA ALA A 102 -29.13 9.29 -14.35
C ALA A 102 -30.47 8.61 -14.66
N ILE A 103 -31.58 9.11 -14.13
CA ILE A 103 -32.91 8.56 -14.36
C ILE A 103 -33.38 8.79 -15.81
N THR A 104 -33.02 9.91 -16.41
CA THR A 104 -33.46 10.25 -17.78
C THR A 104 -32.56 9.66 -18.88
N GLY A 105 -31.51 8.90 -18.52
CA GLY A 105 -30.60 8.28 -19.48
C GLY A 105 -29.65 9.26 -20.16
N LYS A 106 -29.42 10.41 -19.55
CA LYS A 106 -28.38 11.33 -19.95
C LYS A 106 -27.06 10.94 -19.29
N ASP A 107 -25.95 11.45 -19.82
CA ASP A 107 -24.63 11.21 -19.24
C ASP A 107 -24.51 11.79 -17.83
N ALA A 108 -24.70 10.94 -16.83
CA ALA A 108 -24.46 11.23 -15.42
C ALA A 108 -23.06 10.78 -15.06
N THR A 109 -22.09 11.67 -15.06
CA THR A 109 -20.69 11.35 -14.81
C THR A 109 -20.26 11.76 -13.42
N LEU A 110 -19.77 10.81 -12.62
CA LEU A 110 -19.07 11.08 -11.37
C LEU A 110 -17.58 11.29 -11.67
N SER A 111 -17.02 12.35 -11.12
CA SER A 111 -15.59 12.64 -11.28
C SER A 111 -14.88 12.50 -9.94
N TYR A 112 -13.78 11.77 -9.93
CA TYR A 112 -12.92 11.68 -8.75
C TYR A 112 -11.53 12.20 -9.11
N TYR A 113 -10.95 12.94 -8.16
CA TYR A 113 -9.64 13.57 -8.27
C TYR A 113 -8.78 13.13 -7.12
N TYR A 114 -7.52 12.81 -7.39
CA TYR A 114 -6.59 12.32 -6.37
C TYR A 114 -5.18 12.81 -6.61
N HIS A 115 -4.41 12.89 -5.51
CA HIS A 115 -3.04 13.38 -5.52
C HIS A 115 -2.07 12.25 -5.90
N TYR A 116 -1.63 12.20 -7.15
CA TYR A 116 -0.79 11.12 -7.68
C TYR A 116 0.71 11.31 -7.43
N ALA A 117 1.17 12.45 -6.89
CA ALA A 117 2.59 12.66 -6.58
C ALA A 117 3.13 11.72 -5.48
N LEU A 118 2.24 11.19 -4.63
CA LEU A 118 2.53 10.09 -3.72
C LEU A 118 1.99 8.81 -4.34
N LEU A 119 2.84 8.09 -5.06
CA LEU A 119 2.45 6.92 -5.87
C LEU A 119 1.64 5.88 -5.08
N SER A 120 2.02 5.61 -3.83
CA SER A 120 1.34 4.66 -2.97
C SER A 120 -0.07 5.13 -2.59
N VAL A 121 -0.20 6.35 -2.09
CA VAL A 121 -1.50 6.93 -1.70
C VAL A 121 -2.40 7.13 -2.92
N GLY A 122 -1.84 7.62 -4.03
CA GLY A 122 -2.58 7.83 -5.27
C GLY A 122 -3.10 6.54 -5.88
N GLY A 123 -2.30 5.48 -5.88
CA GLY A 123 -2.68 4.16 -6.38
C GLY A 123 -3.81 3.53 -5.56
N GLU A 124 -3.71 3.60 -4.22
CA GLU A 124 -4.76 3.12 -3.31
C GLU A 124 -6.08 3.90 -3.48
N LEU A 125 -5.99 5.23 -3.58
CA LEU A 125 -7.18 6.05 -3.81
C LEU A 125 -7.84 5.73 -5.14
N MET A 126 -7.07 5.61 -6.22
CA MET A 126 -7.57 5.24 -7.54
C MET A 126 -8.31 3.89 -7.49
N ALA A 127 -7.67 2.85 -6.97
CA ALA A 127 -8.25 1.51 -6.87
C ALA A 127 -9.52 1.51 -5.99
N ALA A 128 -9.49 2.23 -4.87
CA ALA A 128 -10.63 2.32 -3.97
C ALA A 128 -11.81 3.11 -4.59
N PHE A 129 -11.55 4.19 -5.33
CA PHE A 129 -12.60 4.92 -6.07
C PHE A 129 -13.19 4.05 -7.18
N GLU A 130 -12.37 3.41 -8.00
CA GLU A 130 -12.85 2.52 -9.05
C GLU A 130 -13.73 1.40 -8.51
N THR A 131 -13.28 0.71 -7.47
CA THR A 131 -14.03 -0.38 -6.85
C THR A 131 -15.34 0.11 -6.21
N SER A 132 -15.31 1.25 -5.53
CA SER A 132 -16.47 1.78 -4.79
C SER A 132 -17.51 2.41 -5.72
N LEU A 133 -17.09 3.01 -6.83
CA LEU A 133 -17.98 3.72 -7.75
C LEU A 133 -18.48 2.85 -8.90
N ALA A 134 -17.84 1.70 -9.17
CA ALA A 134 -18.30 0.77 -10.21
C ALA A 134 -19.79 0.37 -10.06
N PRO A 135 -20.29 -0.01 -8.88
CA PRO A 135 -21.72 -0.31 -8.71
C PRO A 135 -22.62 0.92 -8.94
N VAL A 136 -22.12 2.11 -8.63
CA VAL A 136 -22.88 3.37 -8.80
C VAL A 136 -23.02 3.71 -10.28
N ALA A 137 -22.01 3.48 -11.09
CA ALA A 137 -22.05 3.72 -12.53
C ALA A 137 -23.12 2.86 -13.25
N LEU A 138 -23.46 1.72 -12.66
CA LEU A 138 -24.48 0.81 -13.19
C LEU A 138 -25.88 1.13 -12.66
N SER A 139 -26.03 1.90 -11.59
CA SER A 139 -27.31 2.18 -10.95
C SER A 139 -28.32 2.95 -11.82
N PRO A 140 -27.94 3.91 -12.71
CA PRO A 140 -28.87 4.57 -13.61
C PRO A 140 -29.52 3.61 -14.60
N ILE A 141 -28.75 2.68 -15.15
CA ILE A 141 -29.24 1.66 -16.09
C ILE A 141 -30.21 0.71 -15.37
N ALA A 142 -29.87 0.32 -14.15
CA ALA A 142 -30.74 -0.49 -13.30
C ALA A 142 -32.06 0.21 -13.00
N MET A 143 -32.03 1.49 -12.62
CA MET A 143 -33.24 2.30 -12.36
C MET A 143 -34.14 2.43 -13.60
N GLN A 144 -33.56 2.64 -14.79
CA GLN A 144 -34.35 2.67 -16.03
C GLN A 144 -34.97 1.32 -16.36
N ALA A 145 -34.22 0.24 -16.19
CA ALA A 145 -34.72 -1.11 -16.44
C ALA A 145 -35.90 -1.48 -15.50
N VAL A 146 -35.82 -1.11 -14.21
CA VAL A 146 -36.95 -1.25 -13.26
C VAL A 146 -38.14 -0.41 -13.68
N ALA A 147 -37.94 0.83 -14.14
CA ALA A 147 -39.01 1.69 -14.63
C ALA A 147 -39.70 1.14 -15.89
N LEU A 148 -39.01 0.33 -16.67
CA LEU A 148 -39.51 -0.41 -17.83
C LEU A 148 -40.12 -1.78 -17.50
N GLY A 149 -40.19 -2.13 -16.19
CA GLY A 149 -40.81 -3.37 -15.71
C GLY A 149 -39.90 -4.59 -15.78
N VAL A 150 -38.58 -4.42 -15.93
CA VAL A 150 -37.60 -5.50 -15.88
C VAL A 150 -37.35 -5.87 -14.42
N SER A 151 -37.41 -7.15 -14.07
CA SER A 151 -37.15 -7.58 -12.70
C SER A 151 -35.69 -7.38 -12.27
N GLU A 152 -35.47 -7.13 -10.96
CA GLU A 152 -34.11 -6.94 -10.42
C GLU A 152 -33.17 -8.09 -10.77
N GLN A 153 -33.65 -9.34 -10.77
CA GLN A 153 -32.87 -10.52 -11.16
C GLN A 153 -32.44 -10.53 -12.63
N GLN A 154 -33.28 -9.99 -13.52
CA GLN A 154 -32.92 -9.84 -14.92
C GLN A 154 -31.92 -8.69 -15.12
N ILE A 155 -32.04 -7.63 -14.34
CA ILE A 155 -31.12 -6.50 -14.37
C ILE A 155 -29.72 -6.93 -13.93
N GLU A 156 -29.57 -7.70 -12.85
CA GLU A 156 -28.28 -8.24 -12.45
C GLU A 156 -27.63 -9.08 -13.56
N THR A 157 -28.40 -9.87 -14.27
CA THR A 157 -27.91 -10.71 -15.37
C THR A 157 -27.48 -9.88 -16.59
N PHE A 158 -28.13 -8.75 -16.86
CA PHE A 158 -27.81 -7.86 -18.00
C PHE A 158 -26.73 -6.83 -17.70
N LEU A 159 -26.65 -6.35 -16.45
CA LEU A 159 -25.69 -5.33 -16.03
C LEU A 159 -24.31 -5.92 -15.68
N LEU A 160 -24.22 -7.24 -15.51
CA LEU A 160 -22.97 -7.95 -15.30
C LEU A 160 -22.67 -8.89 -16.49
N PRO A 161 -22.62 -8.38 -17.74
CA PRO A 161 -22.46 -9.25 -18.91
C PRO A 161 -21.08 -9.92 -18.98
N VAL A 162 -20.09 -9.37 -18.33
CA VAL A 162 -18.76 -9.96 -18.16
C VAL A 162 -18.19 -9.44 -16.83
N GLN A 163 -18.32 -10.22 -15.77
CA GLN A 163 -17.39 -10.02 -14.67
C GLN A 163 -16.02 -10.44 -15.18
N ALA A 164 -15.15 -9.49 -15.40
CA ALA A 164 -13.74 -9.78 -15.45
C ALA A 164 -13.38 -10.34 -14.08
N SER A 165 -13.33 -11.68 -13.99
CA SER A 165 -12.92 -12.37 -12.78
C SER A 165 -11.41 -12.17 -12.68
N ASP A 166 -11.02 -11.06 -12.07
CA ASP A 166 -9.63 -10.78 -11.78
C ASP A 166 -9.24 -11.64 -10.57
N HIS A 167 -8.38 -12.60 -10.81
CA HIS A 167 -7.83 -13.46 -9.78
C HIS A 167 -6.33 -13.19 -9.66
N PRO A 168 -5.91 -12.14 -8.95
CA PRO A 168 -4.50 -11.91 -8.67
C PRO A 168 -3.95 -13.09 -7.85
N ILE A 169 -3.05 -13.87 -8.46
CA ILE A 169 -2.61 -15.17 -7.92
C ILE A 169 -1.69 -15.00 -6.71
N TYR A 170 -0.93 -13.90 -6.61
CA TYR A 170 0.09 -13.71 -5.58
C TYR A 170 -0.22 -12.64 -4.53
N ASN A 171 -1.08 -11.70 -4.81
CA ASN A 171 -1.47 -10.63 -3.91
C ASN A 171 -2.91 -10.19 -4.19
N PRO A 172 -3.92 -11.03 -3.85
CA PRO A 172 -5.31 -10.77 -4.18
C PRO A 172 -5.90 -9.53 -3.48
N SER A 173 -5.32 -9.13 -2.36
CA SER A 173 -5.75 -7.97 -1.59
C SER A 173 -5.01 -6.67 -1.98
N LEU A 174 -4.08 -6.72 -2.96
CA LEU A 174 -3.17 -5.62 -3.30
C LEU A 174 -2.45 -5.04 -2.07
N ASP A 175 -2.15 -5.93 -1.12
CA ASP A 175 -1.56 -5.58 0.16
C ASP A 175 -0.08 -5.17 -0.01
N TYR A 176 0.22 -3.96 0.38
CA TYR A 176 1.58 -3.40 0.34
C TYR A 176 2.57 -4.19 1.19
N SER A 177 2.11 -4.84 2.26
CA SER A 177 2.98 -5.67 3.10
C SER A 177 3.57 -6.83 2.30
N VAL A 178 2.76 -7.49 1.48
CA VAL A 178 3.18 -8.60 0.63
C VAL A 178 4.12 -8.13 -0.48
N TYR A 179 3.84 -6.97 -1.08
CA TYR A 179 4.60 -6.45 -2.21
C TYR A 179 5.95 -5.83 -1.81
N LEU A 180 5.97 -5.02 -0.75
CA LEU A 180 7.17 -4.27 -0.34
C LEU A 180 8.00 -4.98 0.72
N SER A 181 7.40 -5.74 1.63
CA SER A 181 8.15 -6.34 2.74
C SER A 181 9.22 -7.31 2.25
N GLN A 182 8.92 -8.13 1.25
CA GLN A 182 9.86 -9.12 0.75
C GLN A 182 11.14 -8.48 0.15
N PRO A 183 11.08 -7.59 -0.86
CA PRO A 183 12.29 -7.00 -1.42
C PRO A 183 13.06 -6.13 -0.41
N PHE A 184 12.36 -5.38 0.45
CA PHE A 184 13.01 -4.59 1.50
C PHE A 184 13.74 -5.47 2.52
N PHE A 185 13.15 -6.58 2.91
CA PHE A 185 13.76 -7.54 3.80
C PHE A 185 15.07 -8.08 3.22
N PHE A 186 15.06 -8.53 1.97
CA PHE A 186 16.27 -9.03 1.30
C PHE A 186 17.36 -7.97 1.18
N VAL A 187 17.00 -6.75 0.79
CA VAL A 187 17.97 -5.64 0.67
C VAL A 187 18.59 -5.29 2.03
N LEU A 188 17.78 -5.19 3.08
CA LEU A 188 18.29 -4.91 4.42
C LEU A 188 19.20 -6.01 4.94
N PHE A 189 18.82 -7.29 4.75
CA PHE A 189 19.67 -8.42 5.10
C PHE A 189 20.97 -8.43 4.32
N GLN A 190 20.93 -8.14 3.03
CA GLN A 190 22.13 -8.03 2.21
C GLN A 190 23.09 -6.95 2.73
N VAL A 191 22.56 -5.78 3.08
CA VAL A 191 23.37 -4.69 3.66
C VAL A 191 23.97 -5.13 5.01
N LEU A 192 23.18 -5.79 5.85
CA LEU A 192 23.68 -6.30 7.13
C LEU A 192 24.80 -7.33 6.96
N ILE A 193 24.64 -8.29 6.04
CA ILE A 193 25.67 -9.29 5.73
C ILE A 193 26.95 -8.61 5.27
N LEU A 194 26.84 -7.63 4.35
CA LEU A 194 27.99 -6.87 3.87
C LEU A 194 28.71 -6.12 4.99
N LEU A 195 27.96 -5.44 5.86
CA LEU A 195 28.51 -4.72 7.01
C LEU A 195 29.24 -5.66 7.98
N VAL A 196 28.63 -6.80 8.32
CA VAL A 196 29.22 -7.80 9.20
C VAL A 196 30.48 -8.39 8.56
N THR A 197 30.44 -8.70 7.27
CA THR A 197 31.59 -9.25 6.53
C THR A 197 32.77 -8.25 6.52
N VAL A 198 32.52 -7.00 6.16
CA VAL A 198 33.54 -5.94 6.19
C VAL A 198 34.10 -5.74 7.59
N TYR A 199 33.23 -5.70 8.60
CA TYR A 199 33.67 -5.56 9.99
C TYR A 199 34.48 -6.76 10.46
N SER A 200 34.09 -7.98 10.07
CA SER A 200 34.77 -9.23 10.48
C SER A 200 36.22 -9.26 10.00
N VAL A 201 36.45 -8.92 8.74
CA VAL A 201 37.79 -8.86 8.14
C VAL A 201 38.55 -7.62 8.63
N GLY A 202 37.90 -6.45 8.62
CA GLY A 202 38.51 -5.20 9.05
C GLY A 202 38.96 -5.22 10.52
N SER A 203 38.26 -5.96 11.37
CA SER A 203 38.65 -6.13 12.77
C SER A 203 39.98 -6.89 12.95
N GLU A 204 40.34 -7.85 12.06
CA GLU A 204 41.65 -8.53 12.09
C GLU A 204 42.79 -7.56 11.80
N ILE A 205 42.56 -6.67 10.82
CA ILE A 205 43.53 -5.64 10.47
C ILE A 205 43.68 -4.61 11.59
N LYS A 206 42.55 -4.11 12.11
CA LYS A 206 42.51 -3.08 13.18
C LYS A 206 43.19 -3.55 14.45
N PHE A 207 42.99 -4.79 14.84
CA PHE A 207 43.54 -5.36 16.08
C PHE A 207 44.88 -6.12 15.86
N ARG A 208 45.43 -6.10 14.64
CA ARG A 208 46.66 -6.79 14.28
C ARG A 208 46.66 -8.28 14.62
N THR A 209 45.53 -8.94 14.41
CA THR A 209 45.32 -10.38 14.69
C THR A 209 45.27 -11.21 13.41
N GLY A 210 45.66 -10.64 12.27
CA GLY A 210 45.64 -11.28 10.95
C GLY A 210 46.54 -12.53 10.87
N ASP A 211 47.77 -12.46 11.45
CA ASP A 211 48.69 -13.57 11.46
C ASP A 211 48.13 -14.76 12.23
N ASN A 212 47.63 -14.57 13.43
CA ASN A 212 46.95 -15.58 14.22
C ASN A 212 45.71 -16.16 13.53
N TRP A 213 45.00 -15.32 12.77
CA TRP A 213 43.86 -15.76 11.98
C TRP A 213 44.28 -16.68 10.84
N LEU A 214 45.34 -16.33 10.12
CA LEU A 214 45.87 -17.11 9.01
C LEU A 214 46.50 -18.43 9.50
N GLU A 215 47.22 -18.39 10.62
CA GLU A 215 47.79 -19.57 11.27
C GLU A 215 46.73 -20.58 11.70
N THR A 216 45.62 -20.10 12.32
CA THR A 216 44.48 -20.93 12.71
C THR A 216 43.79 -21.60 11.51
N ALA A 217 43.90 -21.01 10.33
CA ALA A 217 43.42 -21.55 9.03
C ALA A 217 44.42 -22.45 8.32
N GLY A 218 45.52 -22.80 8.95
CA GLY A 218 46.61 -23.61 8.34
C GLY A 218 47.38 -22.86 7.26
N GLY A 219 47.49 -21.54 7.35
CA GLY A 219 48.20 -20.71 6.37
C GLY A 219 47.47 -20.47 5.06
N ASN A 220 46.22 -20.96 4.91
CA ASN A 220 45.48 -20.83 3.68
C ASN A 220 44.43 -19.70 3.80
N MET A 221 44.60 -18.66 2.96
CA MET A 221 43.73 -17.48 2.96
C MET A 221 42.25 -17.80 2.60
N VAL A 222 42.03 -18.74 1.67
CA VAL A 222 40.69 -19.16 1.28
C VAL A 222 39.94 -19.81 2.45
N THR A 223 40.64 -20.71 3.15
CA THR A 223 40.12 -21.37 4.37
C THR A 223 39.88 -20.34 5.48
N ALA A 224 40.76 -19.36 5.61
CA ALA A 224 40.62 -18.27 6.57
C ALA A 224 39.38 -17.44 6.31
N ILE A 225 39.13 -17.05 5.05
CA ILE A 225 37.93 -16.26 4.66
C ILE A 225 36.67 -17.09 4.79
N ALA A 226 36.69 -18.35 4.32
CA ALA A 226 35.53 -19.24 4.41
C ALA A 226 35.12 -19.59 5.85
N GLY A 227 36.04 -19.47 6.80
CA GLY A 227 35.80 -19.67 8.23
C GLY A 227 35.24 -18.45 8.95
N LYS A 228 35.15 -17.28 8.27
CA LYS A 228 34.61 -16.02 8.80
C LYS A 228 33.12 -15.97 8.63
#